data_9597b557422feb25b8fb6141c07f82d3
#
_entry.id   9597b557422feb25b8fb6141c07f82d3
#
_cell.length_a   1.000
_cell.length_b   1.000
_cell.length_c   1.000
_cell.angle_alpha   90.00
_cell.angle_beta   90.00
_cell.angle_gamma   90.00
#
_symmetry.space_group_name_H-M   'P 1'
#
loop_
_entity.id
_entity.type
_entity.pdbx_description
1 polymer ?
#
loop_
_entity_poly.entity_id
_entity_poly.type
_entity_poly.pdbx_seq_one_letter_code
_entity_poly.pdbx_strand_id
1 'polypeptide(L)'
;MKILLVNKYHYVKGGSETYHFGLAKLLEEHGNEVIYFAMQDEKNYDCAQAKYFSKNVDFNKSMSPFEKLTAGMHALYSFDAKKKIEQLIEAEKPDIVHINLVHRHITLSILNAIQKYNIPVVFTAHDLNCVCPTHTMLCGDKVCDRCVAEHSYKPALEQKCVKNSALQTYLAVIEAKNYERMKMYDKIDFYICPSDFYRKQFVKSGITKNPVVHWVNFLPVGTEYKLCNNAKDYFLFFGRLSVEKGLMSLVKAYHKGNFKNKLYLVGDGPLREELENYVKENNLTEKVIFTGFQSGDALKKYVEEAKCVILPSEWYENGPYSILEAIALGKPAIVSNNGGLPEIVDDGKTGFICEPNNPDSLCACLEKMNNLTEDEYLAMSKAALEKARENCDCEKYYEKLMNCYKDLIKTKGGKKI
;
A
#
# COMPACT_ATOMS: atom_id res chain seq x y z
N MET A 1 -1.99 -5.84 -26.37
CA MET A 1 -3.23 -5.49 -25.64
C MET A 1 -3.12 -4.05 -25.20
N LYS A 2 -4.22 -3.26 -25.25
CA LYS A 2 -4.27 -1.89 -24.73
C LYS A 2 -4.90 -1.89 -23.35
N ILE A 3 -4.15 -1.47 -22.32
CA ILE A 3 -4.53 -1.57 -20.92
C ILE A 3 -4.66 -0.17 -20.32
N LEU A 4 -5.83 0.15 -19.77
CA LEU A 4 -6.06 1.40 -19.06
C LEU A 4 -5.75 1.21 -17.57
N LEU A 5 -4.66 1.82 -17.11
CA LEU A 5 -4.31 1.88 -15.69
C LEU A 5 -4.93 3.12 -15.05
N VAL A 6 -5.68 2.90 -13.97
CA VAL A 6 -6.36 3.98 -13.23
C VAL A 6 -5.77 4.11 -11.84
N ASN A 7 -5.27 5.30 -11.51
CA ASN A 7 -4.81 5.65 -10.17
C ASN A 7 -5.07 7.13 -9.91
N LYS A 8 -5.28 7.52 -8.64
CA LYS A 8 -5.56 8.93 -8.32
C LYS A 8 -4.38 9.85 -8.56
N TYR A 9 -3.15 9.40 -8.34
CA TYR A 9 -1.92 10.17 -8.57
C TYR A 9 -1.18 9.62 -9.79
N HIS A 10 -0.66 10.50 -10.64
CA HIS A 10 0.19 10.12 -11.77
C HIS A 10 1.64 10.55 -11.53
N TYR A 11 2.12 10.35 -10.30
CA TYR A 11 3.50 10.51 -9.84
C TYR A 11 3.73 9.60 -8.64
N VAL A 12 4.98 9.24 -8.36
CA VAL A 12 5.31 8.35 -7.21
C VAL A 12 5.17 9.12 -5.91
N LYS A 13 4.22 8.69 -5.08
CA LYS A 13 3.95 9.23 -3.75
C LYS A 13 4.17 8.21 -2.64
N GLY A 14 4.01 6.93 -2.93
CA GLY A 14 4.16 5.82 -1.98
C GLY A 14 4.12 4.46 -2.66
N GLY A 15 3.95 3.40 -1.89
CA GLY A 15 4.01 2.03 -2.38
C GLY A 15 2.95 1.66 -3.43
N SER A 16 1.76 2.25 -3.36
CA SER A 16 0.72 2.05 -4.38
C SER A 16 1.11 2.60 -5.75
N GLU A 17 1.82 3.72 -5.79
CA GLU A 17 2.34 4.29 -7.02
C GLU A 17 3.58 3.55 -7.52
N THR A 18 4.43 3.04 -6.60
CA THR A 18 5.51 2.12 -6.97
C THR A 18 4.97 0.90 -7.70
N TYR A 19 3.89 0.28 -7.17
CA TYR A 19 3.19 -0.80 -7.86
C TYR A 19 2.63 -0.35 -9.22
N HIS A 20 1.90 0.77 -9.26
CA HIS A 20 1.23 1.28 -10.45
C HIS A 20 2.20 1.51 -11.62
N PHE A 21 3.30 2.22 -11.38
CA PHE A 21 4.32 2.47 -12.41
C PHE A 21 5.20 1.26 -12.69
N GLY A 22 5.47 0.43 -11.68
CA GLY A 22 6.14 -0.86 -11.88
C GLY A 22 5.33 -1.79 -12.78
N LEU A 23 4.00 -1.83 -12.58
CA LEU A 23 3.08 -2.59 -13.44
C LEU A 23 3.05 -2.03 -14.87
N ALA A 24 2.99 -0.71 -15.03
CA ALA A 24 3.03 -0.10 -16.34
C ALA A 24 4.29 -0.50 -17.11
N LYS A 25 5.45 -0.34 -16.49
CA LYS A 25 6.73 -0.72 -17.07
C LYS A 25 6.78 -2.21 -17.45
N LEU A 26 6.34 -3.09 -16.55
CA LEU A 26 6.29 -4.53 -16.78
C LEU A 26 5.40 -4.88 -17.98
N LEU A 27 4.25 -4.26 -18.12
CA LEU A 27 3.33 -4.47 -19.24
C LEU A 27 3.92 -3.95 -20.55
N GLU A 28 4.56 -2.79 -20.56
CA GLU A 28 5.18 -2.16 -21.75
C GLU A 28 6.39 -2.97 -22.25
N GLU A 29 7.23 -3.49 -21.34
CA GLU A 29 8.38 -4.35 -21.72
C GLU A 29 7.94 -5.64 -22.43
N HIS A 30 6.72 -6.08 -22.17
CA HIS A 30 6.11 -7.23 -22.87
C HIS A 30 5.24 -6.83 -24.08
N GLY A 31 5.41 -5.62 -24.60
CA GLY A 31 4.77 -5.14 -25.82
C GLY A 31 3.29 -4.82 -25.70
N ASN A 32 2.79 -4.57 -24.47
CA ASN A 32 1.44 -4.06 -24.29
C ASN A 32 1.44 -2.53 -24.38
N GLU A 33 0.34 -1.96 -24.84
CA GLU A 33 0.12 -0.51 -24.82
C GLU A 33 -0.55 -0.11 -23.50
N VAL A 34 0.09 0.78 -22.75
CA VAL A 34 -0.43 1.28 -21.48
C VAL A 34 -0.90 2.71 -21.63
N ILE A 35 -2.11 2.97 -21.19
CA ILE A 35 -2.71 4.30 -21.13
C ILE A 35 -3.16 4.60 -19.72
N TYR A 36 -3.25 5.88 -19.35
CA TYR A 36 -3.44 6.29 -17.97
C TYR A 36 -4.68 7.14 -17.76
N PHE A 37 -5.32 6.97 -16.59
CA PHE A 37 -6.33 7.88 -16.09
C PHE A 37 -6.04 8.22 -14.63
N ALA A 38 -5.97 9.53 -14.33
CA ALA A 38 -5.67 10.05 -13.01
C ALA A 38 -6.45 11.33 -12.71
N MET A 39 -6.19 11.97 -11.59
CA MET A 39 -6.59 13.36 -11.35
C MET A 39 -5.49 14.33 -11.80
N GLN A 40 -5.86 15.56 -12.12
CA GLN A 40 -4.92 16.64 -12.43
C GLN A 40 -4.13 17.01 -11.20
N ASP A 41 -2.80 17.09 -11.33
CA ASP A 41 -1.88 17.55 -10.29
C ASP A 41 -0.63 18.13 -10.96
N GLU A 42 -0.05 19.18 -10.38
CA GLU A 42 1.17 19.82 -10.90
C GLU A 42 2.40 18.90 -10.89
N LYS A 43 2.36 17.85 -10.07
CA LYS A 43 3.41 16.83 -9.93
C LYS A 43 3.28 15.68 -10.90
N ASN A 44 2.19 15.63 -11.68
CA ASN A 44 1.97 14.52 -12.60
C ASN A 44 3.09 14.44 -13.65
N TYR A 45 3.49 13.23 -13.94
CA TYR A 45 4.36 12.96 -15.09
C TYR A 45 3.62 13.28 -16.40
N ASP A 46 4.36 13.67 -17.43
CA ASP A 46 3.78 13.94 -18.73
C ASP A 46 3.25 12.66 -19.37
N CYS A 47 2.03 12.72 -19.89
CA CYS A 47 1.46 11.64 -20.70
C CYS A 47 0.41 12.15 -21.68
N ALA A 48 0.20 11.45 -22.77
CA ALA A 48 -0.73 11.83 -23.84
C ALA A 48 -2.20 11.94 -23.36
N GLN A 49 -2.55 11.19 -22.30
CA GLN A 49 -3.89 11.14 -21.75
C GLN A 49 -4.18 12.24 -20.71
N ALA A 50 -3.20 13.09 -20.34
CA ALA A 50 -3.37 14.13 -19.31
C ALA A 50 -4.58 15.05 -19.55
N LYS A 51 -4.95 15.32 -20.81
CA LYS A 51 -6.14 16.09 -21.20
C LYS A 51 -7.47 15.48 -20.72
N TYR A 52 -7.49 14.19 -20.46
CA TYR A 52 -8.65 13.45 -19.93
C TYR A 52 -8.65 13.30 -18.41
N PHE A 53 -7.62 13.73 -17.71
CA PHE A 53 -7.55 13.59 -16.25
C PHE A 53 -8.67 14.40 -15.58
N SER A 54 -9.24 13.81 -14.52
CA SER A 54 -10.31 14.44 -13.76
C SER A 54 -9.80 15.62 -12.94
N LYS A 55 -10.68 16.54 -12.60
CA LYS A 55 -10.33 17.67 -11.71
C LYS A 55 -9.86 17.16 -10.36
N ASN A 56 -8.81 17.77 -9.84
CA ASN A 56 -8.36 17.54 -8.46
C ASN A 56 -9.27 18.30 -7.49
N VAL A 57 -9.66 17.63 -6.41
CA VAL A 57 -10.33 18.25 -5.26
C VAL A 57 -9.41 18.09 -4.05
N ASP A 58 -8.78 19.18 -3.63
CA ASP A 58 -7.90 19.20 -2.47
C ASP A 58 -8.72 19.35 -1.18
N PHE A 59 -8.96 18.22 -0.52
CA PHE A 59 -9.70 18.16 0.75
C PHE A 59 -8.93 18.75 1.95
N ASN A 60 -7.67 19.18 1.78
CA ASN A 60 -6.85 19.74 2.85
C ASN A 60 -6.82 21.27 2.82
N LYS A 61 -7.29 21.89 1.73
CA LYS A 61 -7.40 23.35 1.67
C LYS A 61 -8.52 23.88 2.59
N SER A 62 -8.33 25.09 3.10
CA SER A 62 -9.40 25.85 3.73
C SER A 62 -10.48 26.11 2.70
N MET A 63 -11.68 25.63 2.93
CA MET A 63 -12.85 25.75 2.02
C MET A 63 -13.97 26.51 2.69
N SER A 64 -14.66 27.33 1.91
CA SER A 64 -15.96 27.92 2.28
C SER A 64 -17.03 26.83 2.51
N PRO A 65 -18.13 27.11 3.20
CA PRO A 65 -19.22 26.16 3.40
C PRO A 65 -19.78 25.57 2.09
N PHE A 66 -19.88 26.37 1.03
CA PHE A 66 -20.34 25.92 -0.27
C PHE A 66 -19.33 25.00 -0.97
N GLU A 67 -18.03 25.32 -0.91
CA GLU A 67 -16.97 24.46 -1.44
C GLU A 67 -16.88 23.13 -0.68
N LYS A 68 -17.08 23.12 0.64
CA LYS A 68 -17.17 21.88 1.43
C LYS A 68 -18.34 21.01 0.99
N LEU A 69 -19.49 21.60 0.70
CA LEU A 69 -20.65 20.86 0.21
C LEU A 69 -20.39 20.26 -1.18
N THR A 70 -19.84 21.03 -2.10
CA THR A 70 -19.51 20.56 -3.46
C THR A 70 -18.40 19.51 -3.44
N ALA A 71 -17.38 19.67 -2.61
CA ALA A 71 -16.33 18.66 -2.39
C ALA A 71 -16.90 17.37 -1.78
N GLY A 72 -17.83 17.49 -0.82
CA GLY A 72 -18.53 16.34 -0.25
C GLY A 72 -19.37 15.59 -1.29
N MET A 73 -20.12 16.29 -2.16
CA MET A 73 -20.85 15.66 -3.27
C MET A 73 -19.91 15.00 -4.27
N HIS A 74 -18.79 15.64 -4.59
CA HIS A 74 -17.76 15.05 -5.46
C HIS A 74 -17.19 13.76 -4.87
N ALA A 75 -16.88 13.75 -3.57
CA ALA A 75 -16.36 12.56 -2.90
C ALA A 75 -17.35 11.38 -2.94
N LEU A 76 -18.65 11.64 -2.93
CA LEU A 76 -19.69 10.62 -3.05
C LEU A 76 -19.82 10.11 -4.50
N TYR A 77 -19.74 11.01 -5.49
CA TYR A 77 -19.90 10.66 -6.91
C TYR A 77 -19.33 11.75 -7.82
N SER A 78 -18.23 11.46 -8.51
CA SER A 78 -17.61 12.40 -9.44
C SER A 78 -18.20 12.29 -10.85
N PHE A 79 -19.07 13.23 -11.22
CA PHE A 79 -19.57 13.34 -12.59
C PHE A 79 -18.47 13.72 -13.58
N ASP A 80 -17.50 14.53 -13.14
CA ASP A 80 -16.35 14.93 -13.95
C ASP A 80 -15.48 13.72 -14.31
N ALA A 81 -15.07 12.92 -13.31
CA ALA A 81 -14.27 11.73 -13.56
C ALA A 81 -14.99 10.73 -14.45
N LYS A 82 -16.30 10.51 -14.22
CA LYS A 82 -17.13 9.66 -15.08
C LYS A 82 -17.12 10.14 -16.53
N LYS A 83 -17.37 11.44 -16.79
CA LYS A 83 -17.38 12.02 -18.14
C LYS A 83 -16.00 11.93 -18.80
N LYS A 84 -14.95 12.24 -18.06
CA LYS A 84 -13.57 12.26 -18.55
C LYS A 84 -13.06 10.85 -18.93
N ILE A 85 -13.34 9.84 -18.10
CA ILE A 85 -12.95 8.47 -18.44
C ILE A 85 -13.77 7.93 -19.63
N GLU A 86 -15.05 8.33 -19.76
CA GLU A 86 -15.88 7.99 -20.92
C GLU A 86 -15.26 8.53 -22.22
N GLN A 87 -14.85 9.81 -22.23
CA GLN A 87 -14.13 10.41 -23.37
C GLN A 87 -12.81 9.71 -23.69
N LEU A 88 -12.06 9.29 -22.66
CA LEU A 88 -10.82 8.55 -22.83
C LEU A 88 -11.08 7.18 -23.45
N ILE A 89 -12.08 6.44 -22.97
CA ILE A 89 -12.46 5.12 -23.50
C ILE A 89 -12.89 5.20 -24.97
N GLU A 90 -13.67 6.22 -25.33
CA GLU A 90 -14.08 6.44 -26.72
C GLU A 90 -12.91 6.71 -27.66
N ALA A 91 -11.93 7.49 -27.20
CA ALA A 91 -10.74 7.84 -27.96
C ALA A 91 -9.74 6.68 -28.09
N GLU A 92 -9.47 5.97 -27.00
CA GLU A 92 -8.37 5.01 -26.89
C GLU A 92 -8.79 3.55 -27.04
N LYS A 93 -10.05 3.22 -26.75
CA LYS A 93 -10.65 1.88 -26.85
C LYS A 93 -9.82 0.79 -26.16
N PRO A 94 -9.59 0.90 -24.83
CA PRO A 94 -8.82 -0.11 -24.10
C PRO A 94 -9.51 -1.47 -24.08
N ASP A 95 -8.72 -2.54 -24.06
CA ASP A 95 -9.22 -3.92 -23.96
C ASP A 95 -9.64 -4.27 -22.52
N ILE A 96 -8.99 -3.64 -21.53
CA ILE A 96 -9.19 -3.90 -20.10
C ILE A 96 -8.84 -2.67 -19.27
N VAL A 97 -9.49 -2.53 -18.12
CA VAL A 97 -9.20 -1.48 -17.12
C VAL A 97 -8.64 -2.11 -15.86
N HIS A 98 -7.49 -1.64 -15.38
CA HIS A 98 -6.94 -2.02 -14.10
C HIS A 98 -6.91 -0.83 -13.15
N ILE A 99 -7.66 -0.93 -12.06
CA ILE A 99 -7.85 0.13 -11.08
C ILE A 99 -6.96 -0.13 -9.86
N ASN A 100 -6.29 0.92 -9.38
CA ASN A 100 -5.53 0.95 -8.13
C ASN A 100 -6.27 1.79 -7.08
N LEU A 101 -5.90 3.05 -6.89
CA LEU A 101 -6.54 3.95 -5.93
C LEU A 101 -7.48 4.93 -6.61
N VAL A 102 -8.75 4.94 -6.23
CA VAL A 102 -9.77 5.83 -6.85
C VAL A 102 -10.68 6.54 -5.84
N HIS A 103 -10.81 6.02 -4.62
CA HIS A 103 -11.78 6.52 -3.65
C HIS A 103 -11.59 8.02 -3.34
N ARG A 104 -12.71 8.72 -3.15
CA ARG A 104 -12.85 10.15 -2.81
C ARG A 104 -12.42 11.15 -3.89
N HIS A 105 -11.38 10.87 -4.69
CA HIS A 105 -10.89 11.79 -5.72
C HIS A 105 -11.49 11.50 -7.10
N ILE A 106 -11.25 10.32 -7.64
CA ILE A 106 -11.82 9.84 -8.91
C ILE A 106 -13.21 9.27 -8.66
N THR A 107 -13.39 8.54 -7.56
CA THR A 107 -14.58 7.81 -7.11
C THR A 107 -14.93 6.59 -7.98
N LEU A 108 -15.75 5.70 -7.44
CA LEU A 108 -16.24 4.54 -8.19
C LEU A 108 -17.25 4.89 -9.29
N SER A 109 -17.61 6.19 -9.46
CA SER A 109 -18.48 6.65 -10.55
C SER A 109 -17.99 6.25 -11.93
N ILE A 110 -16.67 6.10 -12.10
CA ILE A 110 -16.04 5.65 -13.36
C ILE A 110 -16.50 4.26 -13.81
N LEU A 111 -16.85 3.38 -12.87
CA LEU A 111 -17.34 2.04 -13.17
C LEU A 111 -18.65 2.06 -14.00
N ASN A 112 -19.48 3.07 -13.79
CA ASN A 112 -20.69 3.26 -14.58
C ASN A 112 -20.39 3.63 -16.04
N ALA A 113 -19.31 4.36 -16.29
CA ALA A 113 -18.85 4.66 -17.65
C ALA A 113 -18.24 3.42 -18.31
N ILE A 114 -17.33 2.73 -17.61
CA ILE A 114 -16.63 1.54 -18.13
C ILE A 114 -17.63 0.44 -18.53
N GLN A 115 -18.66 0.20 -17.71
CA GLN A 115 -19.68 -0.80 -18.00
C GLN A 115 -20.44 -0.58 -19.31
N LYS A 116 -20.65 0.66 -19.76
CA LYS A 116 -21.33 0.95 -21.03
C LYS A 116 -20.61 0.35 -22.23
N TYR A 117 -19.30 0.18 -22.13
CA TYR A 117 -18.44 -0.36 -23.20
C TYR A 117 -18.11 -1.84 -23.01
N ASN A 118 -18.72 -2.48 -22.00
CA ASN A 118 -18.50 -3.90 -21.67
C ASN A 118 -17.02 -4.28 -21.47
N ILE A 119 -16.19 -3.33 -20.98
CA ILE A 119 -14.77 -3.54 -20.73
C ILE A 119 -14.61 -4.22 -19.36
N PRO A 120 -13.78 -5.30 -19.25
CA PRO A 120 -13.51 -5.93 -17.98
C PRO A 120 -12.69 -5.03 -17.06
N VAL A 121 -12.91 -5.18 -15.74
CA VAL A 121 -12.27 -4.37 -14.70
C VAL A 121 -11.57 -5.27 -13.69
N VAL A 122 -10.27 -5.05 -13.49
CA VAL A 122 -9.47 -5.61 -12.41
C VAL A 122 -9.19 -4.51 -11.39
N PHE A 123 -9.19 -4.84 -10.12
CA PHE A 123 -8.90 -3.92 -9.02
C PHE A 123 -7.83 -4.49 -8.10
N THR A 124 -6.71 -3.77 -7.94
CA THR A 124 -5.74 -4.09 -6.89
C THR A 124 -6.02 -3.27 -5.63
N ALA A 125 -6.30 -3.97 -4.54
CA ALA A 125 -6.66 -3.36 -3.26
C ALA A 125 -5.41 -2.91 -2.49
N HIS A 126 -5.02 -1.64 -2.66
CA HIS A 126 -3.89 -1.06 -1.92
C HIS A 126 -4.25 -0.54 -0.53
N ASP A 127 -5.53 -0.32 -0.29
CA ASP A 127 -6.08 0.08 1.00
C ASP A 127 -7.41 -0.65 1.28
N LEU A 128 -7.97 -0.42 2.46
CA LEU A 128 -9.20 -1.05 2.91
C LEU A 128 -10.44 -0.15 2.72
N ASN A 129 -10.40 0.84 1.82
CA ASN A 129 -11.53 1.75 1.56
C ASN A 129 -12.82 1.01 1.19
N CYS A 130 -12.70 -0.12 0.50
CA CYS A 130 -13.86 -0.92 0.12
C CYS A 130 -14.62 -1.50 1.32
N VAL A 131 -13.95 -1.73 2.43
CA VAL A 131 -14.50 -2.46 3.59
C VAL A 131 -14.52 -1.64 4.88
N CYS A 132 -13.82 -0.50 4.91
CA CYS A 132 -13.74 0.36 6.09
C CYS A 132 -13.79 1.86 5.72
N PRO A 133 -14.69 2.66 6.35
CA PRO A 133 -14.81 4.09 6.07
C PRO A 133 -13.53 4.90 6.33
N THR A 134 -12.61 4.42 7.19
CA THR A 134 -11.31 5.07 7.45
C THR A 134 -10.23 4.65 6.48
N HIS A 135 -10.44 3.62 5.65
CA HIS A 135 -9.49 2.96 4.75
C HIS A 135 -8.30 2.25 5.43
N THR A 136 -8.12 2.42 6.72
CA THR A 136 -6.98 1.89 7.48
C THR A 136 -7.38 0.80 8.47
N MET A 137 -8.68 0.62 8.71
CA MET A 137 -9.21 -0.18 9.82
C MET A 137 -8.57 0.22 11.18
N LEU A 138 -8.38 1.54 11.38
CA LEU A 138 -7.99 2.13 12.65
C LEU A 138 -9.19 2.85 13.27
N CYS A 139 -9.30 2.72 14.59
CA CYS A 139 -10.20 3.49 15.43
C CYS A 139 -9.37 4.17 16.52
N GLY A 140 -9.09 5.47 16.37
CA GLY A 140 -8.01 6.13 17.08
C GLY A 140 -6.67 5.48 16.71
N ASP A 141 -5.90 5.05 17.71
CA ASP A 141 -4.59 4.42 17.53
C ASP A 141 -4.66 2.88 17.57
N LYS A 142 -5.86 2.29 17.52
CA LYS A 142 -6.05 0.84 17.63
C LYS A 142 -6.60 0.26 16.32
N VAL A 143 -6.08 -0.88 15.94
CA VAL A 143 -6.64 -1.68 14.84
C VAL A 143 -8.05 -2.16 15.18
N CYS A 144 -8.95 -2.17 14.18
CA CYS A 144 -10.37 -2.45 14.37
C CYS A 144 -10.96 -3.12 13.12
N ASP A 145 -11.66 -4.23 13.29
CA ASP A 145 -12.39 -4.92 12.22
C ASP A 145 -13.92 -4.95 12.43
N ARG A 146 -14.44 -4.22 13.42
CA ARG A 146 -15.84 -4.29 13.85
C ARG A 146 -16.83 -4.05 12.71
N CYS A 147 -16.61 -3.11 11.82
CA CYS A 147 -17.53 -2.84 10.71
C CYS A 147 -17.64 -4.05 9.78
N VAL A 148 -16.55 -4.76 9.54
CA VAL A 148 -16.51 -6.00 8.75
C VAL A 148 -17.13 -7.15 9.53
N ALA A 149 -16.80 -7.30 10.80
CA ALA A 149 -17.30 -8.38 11.65
C ALA A 149 -18.81 -8.31 11.90
N GLU A 150 -19.34 -7.09 12.08
CA GLU A 150 -20.76 -6.84 12.36
C GLU A 150 -21.58 -6.61 11.07
N HIS A 151 -20.96 -6.64 9.87
CA HIS A 151 -21.58 -6.26 8.59
C HIS A 151 -22.37 -4.95 8.69
N SER A 152 -21.80 -3.97 9.38
CA SER A 152 -22.46 -2.71 9.72
C SER A 152 -21.46 -1.58 9.92
N TYR A 153 -21.83 -0.37 9.47
CA TYR A 153 -21.04 0.84 9.75
C TYR A 153 -21.44 1.55 11.06
N LYS A 154 -22.32 0.93 11.88
CA LYS A 154 -22.69 1.47 13.19
C LYS A 154 -21.47 1.68 14.10
N PRO A 155 -20.51 0.73 14.20
CA PRO A 155 -19.29 0.95 14.98
C PRO A 155 -18.49 2.19 14.56
N ALA A 156 -18.39 2.45 13.26
CA ALA A 156 -17.68 3.64 12.78
C ALA A 156 -18.34 4.95 13.25
N LEU A 157 -19.68 5.02 13.20
CA LEU A 157 -20.44 6.17 13.67
C LEU A 157 -20.31 6.40 15.19
N GLU A 158 -20.41 5.32 15.98
CA GLU A 158 -20.26 5.37 17.44
C GLU A 158 -18.89 5.89 17.85
N GLN A 159 -17.85 5.43 17.17
CA GLN A 159 -16.46 5.77 17.49
C GLN A 159 -15.96 7.04 16.78
N LYS A 160 -16.75 7.67 15.90
CA LYS A 160 -16.34 8.83 15.09
C LYS A 160 -15.00 8.59 14.38
N CYS A 161 -14.84 7.40 13.76
CA CYS A 161 -13.55 6.88 13.30
C CYS A 161 -12.80 7.80 12.31
N VAL A 162 -13.50 8.61 11.49
CA VAL A 162 -12.85 9.49 10.52
C VAL A 162 -12.45 10.80 11.19
N LYS A 163 -11.15 10.97 11.46
CA LYS A 163 -10.54 12.17 12.07
C LYS A 163 -11.24 12.62 13.38
N ASN A 164 -11.76 11.68 14.15
CA ASN A 164 -12.53 11.92 15.38
C ASN A 164 -13.70 12.90 15.19
N SER A 165 -14.29 12.92 13.99
CA SER A 165 -15.36 13.85 13.58
C SER A 165 -16.64 13.08 13.24
N ALA A 166 -17.73 13.37 13.95
CA ALA A 166 -19.04 12.76 13.67
C ALA A 166 -19.51 13.07 12.24
N LEU A 167 -19.34 14.31 11.77
CA LEU A 167 -19.76 14.73 10.42
C LEU A 167 -18.93 14.01 9.34
N GLN A 168 -17.61 13.96 9.48
CA GLN A 168 -16.76 13.32 8.48
C GLN A 168 -17.01 11.80 8.45
N THR A 169 -17.21 11.18 9.61
CA THR A 169 -17.56 9.76 9.69
C THR A 169 -18.92 9.50 9.06
N TYR A 170 -19.90 10.33 9.32
CA TYR A 170 -21.24 10.20 8.71
C TYR A 170 -21.19 10.29 7.18
N LEU A 171 -20.43 11.24 6.62
CA LEU A 171 -20.22 11.36 5.18
C LEU A 171 -19.52 10.13 4.58
N ALA A 172 -18.49 9.62 5.23
CA ALA A 172 -17.79 8.41 4.78
C ALA A 172 -18.69 7.16 4.85
N VAL A 173 -19.56 7.06 5.84
CA VAL A 173 -20.55 5.96 5.93
C VAL A 173 -21.64 6.11 4.85
N ILE A 174 -22.07 7.33 4.53
CA ILE A 174 -23.01 7.56 3.41
C ILE A 174 -22.34 7.13 2.09
N GLU A 175 -21.07 7.51 1.87
CA GLU A 175 -20.30 7.07 0.69
C GLU A 175 -20.32 5.55 0.56
N ALA A 176 -19.89 4.83 1.62
CA ALA A 176 -19.82 3.38 1.63
C ALA A 176 -21.20 2.74 1.36
N LYS A 177 -22.23 3.15 2.08
CA LYS A 177 -23.62 2.64 1.88
C LYS A 177 -24.17 2.95 0.48
N ASN A 178 -23.82 4.10 -0.08
CA ASN A 178 -24.25 4.45 -1.44
C ASN A 178 -23.60 3.51 -2.47
N TYR A 179 -22.31 3.21 -2.33
CA TYR A 179 -21.63 2.27 -3.21
C TYR A 179 -22.19 0.84 -3.09
N GLU A 180 -22.51 0.38 -1.89
CA GLU A 180 -23.19 -0.90 -1.67
C GLU A 180 -24.56 -0.93 -2.34
N ARG A 181 -25.41 0.09 -2.09
CA ARG A 181 -26.76 0.19 -2.69
C ARG A 181 -26.71 0.20 -4.21
N MET A 182 -25.74 0.89 -4.79
CA MET A 182 -25.52 0.98 -6.24
C MET A 182 -24.80 -0.27 -6.80
N LYS A 183 -24.46 -1.22 -5.97
CA LYS A 183 -23.68 -2.44 -6.31
C LYS A 183 -22.42 -2.10 -7.11
N MET A 184 -21.71 -1.04 -6.67
CA MET A 184 -20.54 -0.56 -7.41
C MET A 184 -19.42 -1.58 -7.41
N TYR A 185 -19.25 -2.30 -6.30
CA TYR A 185 -18.20 -3.33 -6.16
C TYR A 185 -18.46 -4.58 -7.02
N ASP A 186 -19.72 -4.90 -7.34
CA ASP A 186 -20.06 -6.00 -8.27
C ASP A 186 -19.71 -5.67 -9.74
N LYS A 187 -19.36 -4.42 -10.04
CA LYS A 187 -18.93 -3.98 -11.39
C LYS A 187 -17.44 -4.18 -11.64
N ILE A 188 -16.69 -4.56 -10.63
CA ILE A 188 -15.30 -4.96 -10.71
C ILE A 188 -15.27 -6.47 -10.87
N ASP A 189 -14.69 -6.97 -11.95
CA ASP A 189 -14.77 -8.38 -12.33
C ASP A 189 -13.80 -9.26 -11.55
N PHE A 190 -12.69 -8.68 -11.06
CA PHE A 190 -11.64 -9.43 -10.37
C PHE A 190 -10.87 -8.53 -9.39
N TYR A 191 -10.63 -9.03 -8.18
CA TYR A 191 -9.91 -8.33 -7.14
C TYR A 191 -8.59 -9.02 -6.81
N ILE A 192 -7.51 -8.22 -6.75
CA ILE A 192 -6.18 -8.65 -6.30
C ILE A 192 -5.90 -7.98 -4.96
N CYS A 193 -5.61 -8.78 -3.95
CA CYS A 193 -5.19 -8.33 -2.63
C CYS A 193 -3.72 -8.69 -2.43
N PRO A 194 -2.82 -7.72 -2.20
CA PRO A 194 -1.39 -7.98 -1.96
C PRO A 194 -1.08 -8.82 -0.72
N SER A 195 -2.03 -8.99 0.20
CA SER A 195 -1.93 -9.89 1.35
C SER A 195 -3.17 -10.76 1.50
N ASP A 196 -3.01 -11.96 2.08
CA ASP A 196 -4.13 -12.82 2.43
C ASP A 196 -4.99 -12.21 3.55
N PHE A 197 -4.37 -11.39 4.41
CA PHE A 197 -5.10 -10.60 5.40
C PHE A 197 -6.13 -9.70 4.72
N TYR A 198 -5.74 -8.91 3.69
CA TYR A 198 -6.68 -8.06 2.95
C TYR A 198 -7.74 -8.90 2.23
N ARG A 199 -7.33 -9.99 1.56
CA ARG A 199 -8.28 -10.93 0.93
C ARG A 199 -9.33 -11.43 1.92
N LYS A 200 -8.91 -11.84 3.12
CA LYS A 200 -9.82 -12.29 4.18
C LYS A 200 -10.79 -11.19 4.61
N GLN A 201 -10.35 -9.95 4.73
CA GLN A 201 -11.24 -8.82 5.06
C GLN A 201 -12.28 -8.57 3.95
N PHE A 202 -11.86 -8.61 2.68
CA PHE A 202 -12.78 -8.47 1.55
C PHE A 202 -13.82 -9.60 1.50
N VAL A 203 -13.39 -10.85 1.65
CA VAL A 203 -14.29 -12.01 1.67
C VAL A 203 -15.22 -11.95 2.88
N LYS A 204 -14.71 -11.65 4.07
CA LYS A 204 -15.51 -11.52 5.31
C LYS A 204 -16.54 -10.41 5.21
N SER A 205 -16.23 -9.30 4.54
CA SER A 205 -17.18 -8.20 4.38
C SER A 205 -18.38 -8.53 3.50
N GLY A 206 -18.25 -9.51 2.59
CA GLY A 206 -19.29 -9.86 1.63
C GLY A 206 -19.60 -8.77 0.59
N ILE A 207 -18.67 -7.81 0.39
CA ILE A 207 -18.87 -6.62 -0.44
C ILE A 207 -19.06 -6.94 -1.92
N THR A 208 -18.54 -8.07 -2.37
CA THR A 208 -18.66 -8.57 -3.74
C THR A 208 -18.77 -10.07 -3.78
N LYS A 209 -19.38 -10.60 -4.86
CA LYS A 209 -19.41 -12.04 -5.19
C LYS A 209 -18.35 -12.42 -6.22
N ASN A 210 -17.64 -11.44 -6.79
CA ASN A 210 -16.62 -11.65 -7.78
C ASN A 210 -15.33 -12.21 -7.13
N PRO A 211 -14.45 -12.85 -7.90
CA PRO A 211 -13.23 -13.44 -7.38
C PRO A 211 -12.35 -12.42 -6.65
N VAL A 212 -11.90 -12.79 -5.44
CA VAL A 212 -10.94 -12.04 -4.61
C VAL A 212 -9.76 -12.96 -4.34
N VAL A 213 -8.60 -12.65 -4.90
CA VAL A 213 -7.39 -13.46 -4.80
C VAL A 213 -6.30 -12.77 -4.02
N HIS A 214 -5.39 -13.55 -3.43
CA HIS A 214 -4.17 -13.05 -2.84
C HIS A 214 -3.03 -13.24 -3.84
N TRP A 215 -2.41 -12.12 -4.27
CA TRP A 215 -1.16 -12.10 -5.04
C TRP A 215 -0.21 -11.09 -4.40
N VAL A 216 0.92 -11.57 -3.91
CA VAL A 216 1.95 -10.71 -3.32
C VAL A 216 2.41 -9.67 -4.34
N ASN A 217 2.69 -8.45 -3.89
CA ASN A 217 3.27 -7.43 -4.76
C ASN A 217 4.58 -7.93 -5.37
N PHE A 218 4.74 -7.71 -6.66
CA PHE A 218 6.01 -7.98 -7.35
C PHE A 218 7.00 -6.84 -7.12
N LEU A 219 8.28 -7.13 -7.23
CA LEU A 219 9.32 -6.10 -7.26
C LEU A 219 9.51 -5.57 -8.68
N PRO A 220 9.77 -4.26 -8.86
CA PRO A 220 9.89 -3.64 -10.17
C PRO A 220 10.92 -4.32 -11.09
N VAL A 221 10.68 -4.28 -12.38
CA VAL A 221 11.61 -4.81 -13.40
C VAL A 221 13.01 -4.22 -13.23
N GLY A 222 14.00 -5.11 -13.25
CA GLY A 222 15.40 -4.74 -13.02
C GLY A 222 15.81 -4.76 -11.53
N THR A 223 14.91 -5.19 -10.62
CA THR A 223 15.30 -5.41 -9.22
C THR A 223 16.36 -6.50 -9.12
N GLU A 224 17.46 -6.21 -8.45
CA GLU A 224 18.51 -7.19 -8.19
C GLU A 224 18.13 -8.10 -7.01
N TYR A 225 18.14 -9.40 -7.25
CA TYR A 225 18.03 -10.43 -6.21
C TYR A 225 19.42 -10.93 -5.88
N LYS A 226 20.05 -10.33 -4.87
CA LYS A 226 21.42 -10.68 -4.48
C LYS A 226 21.58 -10.78 -2.97
N LEU A 227 22.52 -11.63 -2.55
CA LEU A 227 22.92 -11.74 -1.17
C LEU A 227 23.97 -10.67 -0.84
N CYS A 228 23.61 -9.68 -0.04
CA CYS A 228 24.52 -8.64 0.41
C CYS A 228 25.22 -9.07 1.71
N ASN A 229 26.47 -9.55 1.61
CA ASN A 229 27.25 -10.08 2.74
C ASN A 229 28.06 -9.02 3.50
N ASN A 230 28.04 -7.76 3.08
CA ASN A 230 28.80 -6.66 3.68
C ASN A 230 27.97 -5.86 4.69
N ALA A 231 27.17 -6.55 5.50
CA ALA A 231 26.38 -5.90 6.53
C ALA A 231 27.28 -5.15 7.51
N LYS A 232 27.06 -3.85 7.65
CA LYS A 232 27.57 -3.05 8.75
C LYS A 232 26.70 -3.28 9.98
N ASP A 233 27.24 -2.99 11.13
CA ASP A 233 26.57 -3.26 12.39
C ASP A 233 25.57 -2.15 12.74
N TYR A 234 24.46 -2.05 11.97
CA TYR A 234 23.36 -1.16 12.25
C TYR A 234 21.99 -1.72 11.86
N PHE A 235 20.98 -1.26 12.56
CA PHE A 235 19.57 -1.48 12.29
C PHE A 235 19.00 -0.37 11.40
N LEU A 236 18.08 -0.70 10.50
CA LEU A 236 17.53 0.23 9.53
C LEU A 236 16.00 0.25 9.57
N PHE A 237 15.43 1.43 9.67
CA PHE A 237 14.07 1.71 9.21
C PHE A 237 14.16 2.64 8.01
N PHE A 238 13.35 2.41 6.97
CA PHE A 238 13.17 3.38 5.90
C PHE A 238 11.70 3.49 5.47
N GLY A 239 11.25 4.72 5.30
CA GLY A 239 9.88 5.05 4.95
C GLY A 239 9.41 6.35 5.59
N ARG A 240 8.10 6.59 5.55
CA ARG A 240 7.50 7.77 6.15
C ARG A 240 7.59 7.71 7.69
N LEU A 241 8.09 8.80 8.30
CA LEU A 241 8.14 8.92 9.76
C LEU A 241 6.75 9.35 10.27
N SER A 242 5.88 8.37 10.53
CA SER A 242 4.50 8.58 10.97
C SER A 242 4.10 7.59 12.07
N VAL A 243 3.09 7.95 12.84
CA VAL A 243 2.66 7.22 14.05
C VAL A 243 2.36 5.77 13.75
N GLU A 244 1.63 5.51 12.67
CA GLU A 244 1.20 4.16 12.27
C GLU A 244 2.36 3.20 11.95
N LYS A 245 3.58 3.72 11.73
CA LYS A 245 4.77 2.90 11.49
C LYS A 245 5.44 2.38 12.77
N GLY A 246 4.94 2.77 13.94
CA GLY A 246 5.42 2.26 15.23
C GLY A 246 6.82 2.72 15.62
N LEU A 247 7.25 3.89 15.11
CA LEU A 247 8.63 4.35 15.30
C LEU A 247 8.93 4.78 16.73
N MET A 248 7.94 5.27 17.46
CA MET A 248 8.12 5.56 18.88
C MET A 248 8.36 4.27 19.68
N SER A 249 7.63 3.20 19.36
CA SER A 249 7.88 1.86 19.94
C SER A 249 9.27 1.34 19.56
N LEU A 250 9.74 1.60 18.34
CA LEU A 250 11.09 1.22 17.90
C LEU A 250 12.18 1.93 18.72
N VAL A 251 12.10 3.26 18.85
CA VAL A 251 13.14 4.03 19.58
C VAL A 251 13.13 3.68 21.06
N LYS A 252 11.95 3.43 21.66
CA LYS A 252 11.83 2.94 23.04
C LYS A 252 12.44 1.55 23.23
N ALA A 253 12.16 0.62 22.32
CA ALA A 253 12.75 -0.72 22.35
C ALA A 253 14.28 -0.69 22.20
N TYR A 254 14.75 0.15 21.28
CA TYR A 254 16.18 0.36 21.07
C TYR A 254 16.89 0.96 22.29
N HIS A 255 16.27 1.95 22.93
CA HIS A 255 16.78 2.54 24.16
C HIS A 255 16.89 1.50 25.28
N LYS A 256 15.82 0.69 25.47
CA LYS A 256 15.76 -0.34 26.50
C LYS A 256 16.87 -1.39 26.36
N GLY A 257 17.13 -1.87 25.15
CA GLY A 257 18.12 -2.92 24.89
C GLY A 257 19.58 -2.44 24.93
N ASN A 258 19.81 -1.11 25.03
CA ASN A 258 21.14 -0.48 25.08
C ASN A 258 22.13 -1.04 24.04
N PHE A 259 21.68 -1.18 22.80
CA PHE A 259 22.48 -1.75 21.71
C PHE A 259 23.73 -0.91 21.40
N LYS A 260 24.81 -1.58 20.98
CA LYS A 260 26.03 -0.92 20.44
C LYS A 260 25.84 -0.52 18.98
N ASN A 261 25.05 -1.27 18.23
CA ASN A 261 24.69 -1.01 16.83
C ASN A 261 24.00 0.34 16.71
N LYS A 262 24.21 1.08 15.63
CA LYS A 262 23.42 2.28 15.34
C LYS A 262 22.02 1.90 14.83
N LEU A 263 21.06 2.81 15.05
CA LEU A 263 19.74 2.74 14.42
C LEU A 263 19.62 3.90 13.43
N TYR A 264 19.47 3.58 12.15
CA TYR A 264 19.20 4.57 11.11
C TYR A 264 17.70 4.67 10.82
N LEU A 265 17.18 5.89 10.87
CA LEU A 265 15.82 6.24 10.48
C LEU A 265 15.89 7.06 9.20
N VAL A 266 15.66 6.38 8.07
CA VAL A 266 15.75 6.95 6.72
C VAL A 266 14.36 7.33 6.25
N GLY A 267 14.13 8.63 6.04
CA GLY A 267 12.84 9.17 5.63
C GLY A 267 12.51 10.49 6.32
N ASP A 268 11.28 10.93 6.07
CA ASP A 268 10.73 12.13 6.70
C ASP A 268 9.24 11.95 6.99
N GLY A 269 8.67 12.79 7.85
CA GLY A 269 7.26 12.74 8.19
C GLY A 269 6.87 13.47 9.45
N PRO A 270 5.57 13.50 9.77
CA PRO A 270 5.04 14.32 10.87
C PRO A 270 5.54 13.91 12.27
N LEU A 271 6.03 12.68 12.44
CA LEU A 271 6.53 12.20 13.73
C LEU A 271 8.00 12.55 13.99
N ARG A 272 8.72 13.12 13.00
CA ARG A 272 10.16 13.36 13.08
C ARG A 272 10.57 14.16 14.31
N GLU A 273 9.94 15.31 14.53
CA GLU A 273 10.28 16.21 15.64
C GLU A 273 10.10 15.52 17.01
N GLU A 274 9.01 14.77 17.18
CA GLU A 274 8.74 14.03 18.42
C GLU A 274 9.79 12.95 18.68
N LEU A 275 10.21 12.23 17.61
CA LEU A 275 11.27 11.23 17.72
C LEU A 275 12.63 11.85 18.04
N GLU A 276 12.99 12.96 17.39
CA GLU A 276 14.25 13.68 17.66
C GLU A 276 14.29 14.19 19.11
N ASN A 277 13.18 14.70 19.63
CA ASN A 277 13.06 15.14 21.01
C ASN A 277 13.27 13.98 22.00
N TYR A 278 12.59 12.84 21.76
CA TYR A 278 12.76 11.65 22.60
C TYR A 278 14.22 11.15 22.58
N VAL A 279 14.85 11.11 21.41
CA VAL A 279 16.27 10.70 21.25
C VAL A 279 17.21 11.62 22.02
N LYS A 280 16.97 12.94 21.99
CA LYS A 280 17.78 13.93 22.72
C LYS A 280 17.60 13.82 24.22
N GLU A 281 16.36 13.72 24.71
CA GLU A 281 16.04 13.60 26.14
C GLU A 281 16.64 12.34 26.77
N ASN A 282 16.81 11.28 25.98
CA ASN A 282 17.34 10.00 26.45
C ASN A 282 18.83 9.77 26.07
N ASN A 283 19.55 10.82 25.65
CA ASN A 283 20.98 10.78 25.30
C ASN A 283 21.33 9.74 24.23
N LEU A 284 20.47 9.59 23.20
CA LEU A 284 20.64 8.61 22.11
C LEU A 284 21.13 9.23 20.80
N THR A 285 21.48 10.52 20.77
CA THR A 285 21.83 11.29 19.55
C THR A 285 22.99 10.71 18.75
N GLU A 286 23.96 10.06 19.41
CA GLU A 286 25.11 9.41 18.74
C GLU A 286 24.75 8.02 18.19
N LYS A 287 23.63 7.44 18.60
CA LYS A 287 23.21 6.07 18.28
C LYS A 287 22.02 6.03 17.29
N VAL A 288 21.06 6.94 17.41
CA VAL A 288 19.88 7.02 16.54
C VAL A 288 20.07 8.15 15.54
N ILE A 289 20.21 7.79 14.27
CA ILE A 289 20.61 8.70 13.20
C ILE A 289 19.44 8.95 12.25
N PHE A 290 19.01 10.20 12.16
CA PHE A 290 18.00 10.65 11.19
C PHE A 290 18.71 11.15 9.94
N THR A 291 18.48 10.49 8.80
CA THR A 291 19.15 10.85 7.54
C THR A 291 18.33 11.77 6.66
N GLY A 292 17.05 11.98 6.98
CA GLY A 292 16.09 12.59 6.07
C GLY A 292 15.68 11.64 4.94
N PHE A 293 14.95 12.16 3.97
CA PHE A 293 14.49 11.40 2.81
C PHE A 293 15.67 10.99 1.92
N GLN A 294 15.73 9.72 1.56
CA GLN A 294 16.68 9.15 0.62
C GLN A 294 15.93 8.34 -0.45
N SER A 295 16.51 8.23 -1.64
CA SER A 295 15.97 7.45 -2.75
C SER A 295 17.08 6.94 -3.68
N GLY A 296 16.72 6.07 -4.62
CA GLY A 296 17.67 5.51 -5.60
C GLY A 296 18.88 4.82 -4.95
N ASP A 297 20.07 5.03 -5.53
CA ASP A 297 21.29 4.36 -5.08
C ASP A 297 21.68 4.70 -3.64
N ALA A 298 21.36 5.90 -3.16
CA ALA A 298 21.63 6.29 -1.78
C ALA A 298 20.82 5.45 -0.79
N LEU A 299 19.51 5.28 -1.03
CA LEU A 299 18.66 4.42 -0.21
C LEU A 299 19.10 2.95 -0.33
N LYS A 300 19.36 2.48 -1.56
CA LYS A 300 19.82 1.11 -1.81
C LYS A 300 21.05 0.77 -0.99
N LYS A 301 22.04 1.68 -0.91
CA LYS A 301 23.24 1.51 -0.10
C LYS A 301 22.92 1.33 1.40
N TYR A 302 22.00 2.13 1.95
CA TYR A 302 21.57 1.95 3.34
C TYR A 302 20.96 0.56 3.56
N VAL A 303 20.17 0.06 2.62
CA VAL A 303 19.57 -1.28 2.73
C VAL A 303 20.64 -2.37 2.59
N GLU A 304 21.52 -2.29 1.60
CA GLU A 304 22.60 -3.26 1.35
C GLU A 304 23.56 -3.42 2.52
N GLU A 305 23.85 -2.33 3.22
CA GLU A 305 24.80 -2.31 4.35
C GLU A 305 24.13 -2.57 5.70
N ALA A 306 22.79 -2.58 5.79
CA ALA A 306 22.07 -2.84 7.04
C ALA A 306 22.25 -4.28 7.53
N LYS A 307 22.28 -4.48 8.86
CA LYS A 307 22.17 -5.79 9.49
C LYS A 307 20.76 -6.37 9.29
N CYS A 308 19.73 -5.57 9.54
CA CYS A 308 18.34 -5.92 9.25
C CYS A 308 17.50 -4.68 9.00
N VAL A 309 16.34 -4.87 8.38
CA VAL A 309 15.33 -3.83 8.20
C VAL A 309 14.19 -4.05 9.19
N ILE A 310 13.71 -2.95 9.81
CA ILE A 310 12.69 -3.02 10.86
C ILE A 310 11.46 -2.25 10.42
N LEU A 311 10.29 -2.87 10.50
CA LEU A 311 9.00 -2.24 10.26
C LEU A 311 7.97 -2.67 11.33
N PRO A 312 7.96 -2.02 12.49
CA PRO A 312 7.13 -2.39 13.62
C PRO A 312 5.75 -1.72 13.56
N SER A 313 5.11 -1.75 12.39
CA SER A 313 3.86 -1.04 12.13
C SER A 313 2.75 -1.41 13.12
N GLU A 314 2.06 -0.39 13.61
CA GLU A 314 0.95 -0.50 14.55
C GLU A 314 -0.41 -0.52 13.83
N TRP A 315 -0.42 -0.46 12.52
CA TRP A 315 -1.59 -0.60 11.67
C TRP A 315 -1.50 -1.84 10.76
N TYR A 316 -2.59 -2.19 10.06
CA TYR A 316 -2.62 -3.30 9.12
C TYR A 316 -1.88 -2.95 7.81
N GLU A 317 -0.62 -3.39 7.73
CA GLU A 317 0.14 -3.32 6.47
C GLU A 317 -0.41 -4.31 5.45
N ASN A 318 -0.29 -3.95 4.18
CA ASN A 318 -0.77 -4.81 3.10
C ASN A 318 0.38 -5.64 2.47
N GLY A 319 1.38 -4.97 1.94
CA GLY A 319 2.55 -5.60 1.32
C GLY A 319 3.60 -4.52 1.09
N PRO A 320 4.31 -4.07 2.18
CA PRO A 320 5.18 -2.92 2.12
C PRO A 320 6.44 -3.20 1.29
N TYR A 321 6.69 -2.38 0.28
CA TYR A 321 7.85 -2.49 -0.58
C TYR A 321 9.16 -2.43 0.19
N SER A 322 9.22 -1.68 1.29
CA SER A 322 10.43 -1.60 2.13
C SER A 322 10.90 -2.96 2.65
N ILE A 323 9.99 -3.86 2.97
CA ILE A 323 10.36 -5.22 3.38
C ILE A 323 10.65 -6.10 2.17
N LEU A 324 9.86 -6.01 1.10
CA LEU A 324 10.11 -6.78 -0.13
C LEU A 324 11.47 -6.45 -0.75
N GLU A 325 11.84 -5.18 -0.81
CA GLU A 325 13.15 -4.70 -1.29
C GLU A 325 14.29 -5.19 -0.38
N ALA A 326 14.09 -5.16 0.94
CA ALA A 326 15.07 -5.65 1.89
C ALA A 326 15.37 -7.15 1.71
N ILE A 327 14.33 -7.98 1.67
CA ILE A 327 14.50 -9.44 1.51
C ILE A 327 15.06 -9.81 0.15
N ALA A 328 14.83 -9.03 -0.91
CA ALA A 328 15.47 -9.23 -2.21
C ALA A 328 16.99 -9.03 -2.18
N LEU A 329 17.49 -8.24 -1.23
CA LEU A 329 18.92 -8.05 -0.97
C LEU A 329 19.46 -8.99 0.12
N GLY A 330 18.67 -10.01 0.48
CA GLY A 330 19.02 -10.97 1.53
C GLY A 330 19.10 -10.34 2.92
N LYS A 331 18.38 -9.23 3.15
CA LYS A 331 18.35 -8.62 4.48
C LYS A 331 17.21 -9.20 5.31
N PRO A 332 17.50 -9.84 6.45
CA PRO A 332 16.47 -10.24 7.38
C PRO A 332 15.64 -9.05 7.84
N ALA A 333 14.37 -9.29 8.18
CA ALA A 333 13.50 -8.22 8.63
C ALA A 333 12.93 -8.49 10.04
N ILE A 334 12.72 -7.42 10.81
CA ILE A 334 11.94 -7.46 12.04
C ILE A 334 10.64 -6.71 11.77
N VAL A 335 9.52 -7.40 11.92
CA VAL A 335 8.20 -6.83 11.61
C VAL A 335 7.21 -7.09 12.74
N SER A 336 6.17 -6.28 12.83
CA SER A 336 5.07 -6.54 13.78
C SER A 336 4.12 -7.63 13.26
N ASN A 337 3.49 -8.35 14.18
CA ASN A 337 2.43 -9.33 13.92
C ASN A 337 1.13 -8.62 13.54
N ASN A 338 1.13 -7.90 12.39
CA ASN A 338 0.00 -7.04 12.03
C ASN A 338 -0.23 -7.00 10.51
N GLY A 339 -1.49 -7.15 10.09
CA GLY A 339 -1.87 -7.14 8.67
C GLY A 339 -1.17 -8.24 7.87
N GLY A 340 -0.60 -7.86 6.72
CA GLY A 340 0.14 -8.76 5.82
C GLY A 340 1.63 -8.95 6.16
N LEU A 341 2.16 -8.31 7.20
CA LEU A 341 3.59 -8.42 7.55
C LEU A 341 4.02 -9.84 7.90
N PRO A 342 3.24 -10.63 8.70
CA PRO A 342 3.60 -12.03 9.00
C PRO A 342 3.56 -12.96 7.78
N GLU A 343 3.02 -12.51 6.66
CA GLU A 343 3.01 -13.28 5.40
C GLU A 343 4.33 -13.13 4.64
N ILE A 344 5.02 -12.00 4.84
CA ILE A 344 6.28 -11.68 4.17
C ILE A 344 7.48 -12.22 4.96
N VAL A 345 7.39 -12.25 6.29
CA VAL A 345 8.47 -12.69 7.18
C VAL A 345 8.08 -13.98 7.89
N ASP A 346 8.92 -15.02 7.78
CA ASP A 346 8.79 -16.26 8.54
C ASP A 346 9.60 -16.13 9.82
N ASP A 347 8.94 -16.16 10.98
CA ASP A 347 9.56 -15.97 12.29
C ASP A 347 10.68 -17.00 12.55
N GLY A 348 11.87 -16.51 12.92
CA GLY A 348 13.06 -17.30 13.14
C GLY A 348 13.75 -17.84 11.88
N LYS A 349 13.17 -17.66 10.68
CA LYS A 349 13.72 -18.19 9.43
C LYS A 349 14.18 -17.11 8.45
N THR A 350 13.35 -16.08 8.22
CA THR A 350 13.70 -14.96 7.33
C THR A 350 13.79 -13.63 8.08
N GLY A 351 13.59 -13.66 9.38
CA GLY A 351 13.58 -12.52 10.27
C GLY A 351 12.86 -12.86 11.57
N PHE A 352 12.36 -11.83 12.27
CA PHE A 352 11.61 -12.00 13.51
C PHE A 352 10.30 -11.21 13.49
N ILE A 353 9.30 -11.72 14.23
CA ILE A 353 7.99 -11.11 14.35
C ILE A 353 7.78 -10.65 15.80
N CYS A 354 7.49 -9.37 16.01
CA CYS A 354 7.17 -8.81 17.32
C CYS A 354 5.69 -8.48 17.46
N GLU A 355 5.20 -8.37 18.68
CA GLU A 355 3.85 -7.88 18.95
C GLU A 355 3.75 -6.38 18.65
N PRO A 356 2.69 -5.91 17.96
CA PRO A 356 2.50 -4.49 17.65
C PRO A 356 2.31 -3.68 18.93
N ASN A 357 2.78 -2.43 18.91
CA ASN A 357 2.73 -1.51 20.05
C ASN A 357 3.31 -2.10 21.35
N ASN A 358 4.33 -2.95 21.23
CA ASN A 358 4.99 -3.61 22.35
C ASN A 358 6.52 -3.44 22.27
N PRO A 359 7.09 -2.38 22.87
CA PRO A 359 8.54 -2.15 22.86
C PRO A 359 9.35 -3.31 23.46
N ASP A 360 8.80 -4.08 24.42
CA ASP A 360 9.49 -5.19 25.04
C ASP A 360 9.63 -6.36 24.07
N SER A 361 8.56 -6.69 23.36
CA SER A 361 8.59 -7.70 22.30
C SER A 361 9.55 -7.32 21.17
N LEU A 362 9.52 -6.06 20.76
CA LEU A 362 10.44 -5.55 19.73
C LEU A 362 11.90 -5.56 20.21
N CYS A 363 12.18 -5.19 21.45
CA CYS A 363 13.50 -5.27 22.04
C CYS A 363 14.03 -6.71 22.02
N ALA A 364 13.21 -7.68 22.43
CA ALA A 364 13.60 -9.10 22.36
C ALA A 364 13.93 -9.57 20.93
N CYS A 365 13.21 -9.09 19.91
CA CYS A 365 13.53 -9.38 18.51
C CYS A 365 14.85 -8.74 18.06
N LEU A 366 15.13 -7.50 18.49
CA LEU A 366 16.40 -6.82 18.25
C LEU A 366 17.56 -7.57 18.90
N GLU A 367 17.40 -8.04 20.15
CA GLU A 367 18.39 -8.84 20.86
C GLU A 367 18.66 -10.17 20.15
N LYS A 368 17.61 -10.90 19.75
CA LYS A 368 17.76 -12.12 18.94
C LYS A 368 18.58 -11.87 17.67
N MET A 369 18.22 -10.83 16.91
CA MET A 369 18.93 -10.45 15.69
C MET A 369 20.39 -10.08 15.96
N ASN A 370 20.65 -9.40 17.06
CA ASN A 370 21.99 -8.97 17.42
C ASN A 370 22.89 -10.15 17.84
N ASN A 371 22.32 -11.18 18.46
CA ASN A 371 23.03 -12.32 19.02
C ASN A 371 23.18 -13.50 18.02
N LEU A 372 22.66 -13.40 16.78
CA LEU A 372 22.88 -14.41 15.76
C LEU A 372 24.39 -14.58 15.50
N THR A 373 24.83 -15.82 15.41
CA THR A 373 26.14 -16.15 14.87
C THR A 373 26.23 -15.81 13.39
N GLU A 374 27.43 -15.72 12.82
CA GLU A 374 27.59 -15.44 11.38
C GLU A 374 26.90 -16.50 10.51
N ASP A 375 26.97 -17.78 10.89
CA ASP A 375 26.31 -18.88 10.15
C ASP A 375 24.78 -18.79 10.23
N GLU A 376 24.20 -18.50 11.39
CA GLU A 376 22.76 -18.30 11.57
C GLU A 376 22.27 -17.10 10.80
N TYR A 377 23.01 -15.98 10.86
CA TYR A 377 22.69 -14.76 10.10
C TYR A 377 22.74 -15.04 8.58
N LEU A 378 23.77 -15.73 8.11
CA LEU A 378 23.89 -16.08 6.68
C LEU A 378 22.77 -17.01 6.23
N ALA A 379 22.39 -17.99 7.06
CA ALA A 379 21.27 -18.88 6.78
C ALA A 379 19.94 -18.10 6.66
N MET A 380 19.69 -17.19 7.60
CA MET A 380 18.51 -16.32 7.60
C MET A 380 18.48 -15.37 6.38
N SER A 381 19.63 -14.80 6.02
CA SER A 381 19.78 -13.94 4.84
C SER A 381 19.50 -14.68 3.53
N LYS A 382 20.01 -15.92 3.39
CA LYS A 382 19.71 -16.77 2.23
C LYS A 382 18.23 -17.12 2.14
N ALA A 383 17.61 -17.48 3.26
CA ALA A 383 16.19 -17.80 3.32
C ALA A 383 15.32 -16.58 2.95
N ALA A 384 15.68 -15.37 3.41
CA ALA A 384 15.01 -14.13 3.05
C ALA A 384 15.08 -13.86 1.54
N LEU A 385 16.27 -14.00 0.95
CA LEU A 385 16.46 -13.84 -0.50
C LEU A 385 15.65 -14.86 -1.31
N GLU A 386 15.65 -16.12 -0.90
CA GLU A 386 14.88 -17.17 -1.60
C GLU A 386 13.38 -16.88 -1.55
N LYS A 387 12.86 -16.48 -0.39
CA LYS A 387 11.47 -16.07 -0.24
C LYS A 387 11.10 -14.92 -1.18
N ALA A 388 11.99 -13.93 -1.37
CA ALA A 388 11.78 -12.86 -2.32
C ALA A 388 11.72 -13.36 -3.77
N ARG A 389 12.64 -14.23 -4.18
CA ARG A 389 12.68 -14.84 -5.53
C ARG A 389 11.44 -15.68 -5.85
N GLU A 390 10.93 -16.39 -4.85
CA GLU A 390 9.72 -17.21 -5.02
C GLU A 390 8.45 -16.37 -5.19
N ASN A 391 8.31 -15.32 -4.37
CA ASN A 391 7.03 -14.62 -4.19
C ASN A 391 6.95 -13.26 -4.89
N CYS A 392 8.08 -12.59 -5.13
CA CYS A 392 8.09 -11.20 -5.63
C CYS A 392 8.57 -11.07 -7.08
N ASP A 393 8.71 -12.18 -7.80
CA ASP A 393 9.16 -12.23 -9.18
C ASP A 393 8.16 -11.55 -10.11
N CYS A 394 8.61 -10.54 -10.87
CA CYS A 394 7.75 -9.76 -11.75
C CYS A 394 7.27 -10.56 -12.96
N GLU A 395 8.07 -11.51 -13.49
CA GLU A 395 7.70 -12.33 -14.64
C GLU A 395 6.59 -13.31 -14.29
N LYS A 396 6.70 -13.98 -13.14
CA LYS A 396 5.64 -14.86 -12.61
C LYS A 396 4.36 -14.06 -12.34
N TYR A 397 4.49 -12.81 -11.85
CA TYR A 397 3.34 -11.95 -11.65
C TYR A 397 2.69 -11.56 -12.97
N TYR A 398 3.49 -11.18 -13.97
CA TYR A 398 3.03 -10.86 -15.32
C TYR A 398 2.23 -12.01 -15.94
N GLU A 399 2.77 -13.24 -15.92
CA GLU A 399 2.09 -14.41 -16.44
C GLU A 399 0.70 -14.64 -15.81
N LYS A 400 0.62 -14.57 -14.49
CA LYS A 400 -0.67 -14.69 -13.76
C LYS A 400 -1.65 -13.60 -14.18
N LEU A 401 -1.17 -12.36 -14.27
CA LEU A 401 -1.99 -11.20 -14.60
C LEU A 401 -2.50 -11.27 -16.03
N MET A 402 -1.64 -11.61 -16.98
CA MET A 402 -2.03 -11.72 -18.40
C MET A 402 -3.00 -12.86 -18.67
N ASN A 403 -2.87 -13.97 -17.95
CA ASN A 403 -3.85 -15.05 -18.03
C ASN A 403 -5.21 -14.56 -17.49
N CYS A 404 -5.24 -13.89 -16.35
CA CYS A 404 -6.45 -13.27 -15.80
C CYS A 404 -7.08 -12.27 -16.80
N TYR A 405 -6.30 -11.38 -17.39
CA TYR A 405 -6.79 -10.41 -18.38
C TYR A 405 -7.43 -11.07 -19.58
N LYS A 406 -6.74 -12.05 -20.17
CA LYS A 406 -7.23 -12.81 -21.35
C LYS A 406 -8.55 -13.53 -21.03
N ASP A 407 -8.65 -14.16 -19.88
CA ASP A 407 -9.85 -14.88 -19.45
C ASP A 407 -11.04 -13.92 -19.26
N LEU A 408 -10.82 -12.77 -18.63
CA LEU A 408 -11.85 -11.77 -18.43
C LEU A 408 -12.33 -11.15 -19.75
N ILE A 409 -11.42 -10.84 -20.66
CA ILE A 409 -11.75 -10.30 -21.99
C ILE A 409 -12.56 -11.33 -22.78
N LYS A 410 -12.15 -12.61 -22.76
CA LYS A 410 -12.87 -13.71 -23.43
C LYS A 410 -14.28 -13.87 -22.86
N THR A 411 -14.42 -13.82 -21.54
CA THR A 411 -15.72 -13.98 -20.86
C THR A 411 -16.67 -12.84 -21.19
N LYS A 412 -16.21 -11.59 -21.21
CA LYS A 412 -17.04 -10.43 -21.60
C LYS A 412 -17.25 -10.33 -23.11
N GLY A 413 -16.23 -10.62 -23.93
CA GLY A 413 -16.32 -10.62 -25.40
C GLY A 413 -17.26 -11.71 -25.97
N GLY A 414 -17.42 -12.83 -25.26
CA GLY A 414 -18.38 -13.88 -25.61
C GLY A 414 -19.86 -13.52 -25.39
N LYS A 415 -20.12 -12.42 -24.67
CA LYS A 415 -21.48 -11.85 -24.49
C LYS A 415 -21.70 -10.67 -25.45
N LYS A 416 -21.39 -10.82 -26.75
CA LYS A 416 -21.90 -9.87 -27.73
C LYS A 416 -23.42 -10.03 -27.77
N ILE A 417 -24.10 -8.95 -27.34
CA ILE A 417 -25.55 -8.73 -27.49
C ILE A 417 -25.88 -8.66 -28.97
#